data_733cb375d24d31383034b9daca3be416
#
_entry.id   733cb375d24d31383034b9daca3be416
#
_cell.length_a   1.000
_cell.length_b   1.000
_cell.length_c   1.000
_cell.angle_alpha   90.00
_cell.angle_beta   90.00
_cell.angle_gamma   90.00
#
_symmetry.space_group_name_H-M   'P 1'
#
loop_
_entity.id
_entity.type
_entity.pdbx_description
1 polymer ?
#
loop_
_entity_poly.entity_id
_entity_poly.type
_entity_poly.pdbx_seq_one_letter_code
_entity_poly.pdbx_strand_id
1 'polypeptide(L)'
;MDINIININKKYKNRKVLSNINLNISSGEIVGLVGDNGAGKSTLMKIIAGIVKPESGIVKLDELTFEKNRIEYLKNISFVIEEPSLYLEMSGLDHINFIAKLNNISQNKIDEIIKFINIGESLKKRCSSYSLGMKQRLALGLALLKEGNFIVLDEPTNGLDIDSSIELRKKLIFLAKEKNISILISSHILSEIEKICDRVIFIKSGLIIKDNFNLKKETLKNIILVVEDRIEFLGYISKNNNILSLEEIESNKFKINIESNLINSFINELSNKNIHYTNILISDVSLEDEYISVKRSE
;
A
#
# COMPACT_ATOMS: atom_id res chain seq x y z
N MET A 1 -12.70 8.70 -10.37
CA MET A 1 -12.01 9.98 -10.04
C MET A 1 -10.53 9.70 -10.02
N ASP A 2 -9.79 10.39 -10.87
CA ASP A 2 -8.33 10.26 -10.96
C ASP A 2 -7.66 11.28 -10.05
N ILE A 3 -6.55 10.86 -9.44
CA ILE A 3 -5.78 11.70 -8.52
C ILE A 3 -4.42 11.99 -9.17
N ASN A 4 -4.12 13.27 -9.34
CA ASN A 4 -2.84 13.72 -9.91
C ASN A 4 -2.07 14.55 -8.88
N ILE A 5 -0.90 14.08 -8.52
CA ILE A 5 0.04 14.73 -7.60
C ILE A 5 1.20 15.20 -8.46
N ILE A 6 1.41 16.52 -8.52
CA ILE A 6 2.31 17.15 -9.50
C ILE A 6 3.35 18.02 -8.77
N ASN A 7 4.60 17.64 -8.89
CA ASN A 7 5.78 18.39 -8.40
C ASN A 7 5.70 18.80 -6.94
N ILE A 8 5.15 17.92 -6.07
CA ILE A 8 5.01 18.21 -4.65
C ILE A 8 6.38 18.27 -3.97
N ASN A 9 6.64 19.40 -3.33
CA ASN A 9 7.79 19.63 -2.47
C ASN A 9 7.34 20.04 -1.07
N LYS A 10 8.05 19.56 -0.04
CA LYS A 10 7.81 19.92 1.36
C LYS A 10 9.09 19.91 2.17
N LYS A 11 9.27 20.96 2.98
CA LYS A 11 10.28 20.96 4.05
C LYS A 11 9.64 21.40 5.38
N TYR A 12 10.25 20.97 6.47
CA TYR A 12 9.99 21.45 7.81
C TYR A 12 11.27 22.10 8.35
N LYS A 13 11.22 23.40 8.63
CA LYS A 13 12.42 24.19 8.92
C LYS A 13 13.45 24.00 7.80
N ASN A 14 14.62 23.43 8.12
CA ASN A 14 15.70 23.20 7.15
C ASN A 14 15.75 21.76 6.60
N ARG A 15 14.84 20.87 7.03
CA ARG A 15 14.82 19.48 6.58
C ARG A 15 13.84 19.33 5.42
N LYS A 16 14.34 18.94 4.26
CA LYS A 16 13.54 18.56 3.10
C LYS A 16 12.93 17.18 3.36
N VAL A 17 11.61 17.05 3.24
CA VAL A 17 10.87 15.83 3.55
C VAL A 17 10.25 15.23 2.29
N LEU A 18 9.84 16.06 1.33
CA LEU A 18 9.39 15.60 0.02
C LEU A 18 10.07 16.43 -1.07
N SER A 19 10.44 15.79 -2.16
CA SER A 19 11.18 16.39 -3.27
C SER A 19 10.60 15.93 -4.59
N ASN A 20 9.99 16.87 -5.32
CA ASN A 20 9.49 16.65 -6.67
C ASN A 20 8.65 15.38 -6.83
N ILE A 21 7.71 15.16 -5.89
CA ILE A 21 6.82 13.99 -5.94
C ILE A 21 5.82 14.18 -7.07
N ASN A 22 5.83 13.22 -7.98
CA ASN A 22 4.88 13.10 -9.08
C ASN A 22 4.25 11.72 -9.02
N LEU A 23 2.90 11.66 -9.01
CA LEU A 23 2.14 10.44 -8.87
C LEU A 23 0.75 10.62 -9.47
N ASN A 24 0.30 9.62 -10.19
CA ASN A 24 -1.07 9.49 -10.64
C ASN A 24 -1.71 8.25 -10.00
N ILE A 25 -2.97 8.31 -9.60
CA ILE A 25 -3.78 7.18 -9.14
C ILE A 25 -5.06 7.17 -9.96
N SER A 26 -5.30 6.07 -10.64
CA SER A 26 -6.48 5.92 -11.50
C SER A 26 -7.73 5.58 -10.70
N SER A 27 -8.89 5.89 -11.26
CA SER A 27 -10.18 5.56 -10.66
C SER A 27 -10.30 4.06 -10.37
N GLY A 28 -10.68 3.70 -9.14
CA GLY A 28 -10.81 2.31 -8.69
C GLY A 28 -9.50 1.56 -8.50
N GLU A 29 -8.35 2.26 -8.54
CA GLU A 29 -7.03 1.69 -8.26
C GLU A 29 -6.73 1.70 -6.76
N ILE A 30 -6.13 0.62 -6.25
CA ILE A 30 -5.56 0.54 -4.90
C ILE A 30 -4.05 0.64 -5.02
N VAL A 31 -3.49 1.73 -4.52
CA VAL A 31 -2.05 2.01 -4.57
C VAL A 31 -1.45 1.88 -3.17
N GLY A 32 -0.41 1.05 -3.05
CA GLY A 32 0.39 0.90 -1.85
C GLY A 32 1.57 1.88 -1.84
N LEU A 33 1.75 2.61 -0.74
CA LEU A 33 2.89 3.50 -0.51
C LEU A 33 3.83 2.88 0.52
N VAL A 34 4.98 2.39 0.07
CA VAL A 34 5.95 1.64 0.88
C VAL A 34 7.23 2.44 1.04
N GLY A 35 7.82 2.39 2.22
CA GLY A 35 9.09 3.05 2.54
C GLY A 35 9.39 3.02 4.02
N ASP A 36 10.64 3.32 4.39
CA ASP A 36 11.09 3.36 5.78
C ASP A 36 10.33 4.42 6.61
N ASN A 37 10.42 4.31 7.93
CA ASN A 37 9.93 5.36 8.83
C ASN A 37 10.67 6.66 8.56
N GLY A 38 9.91 7.74 8.42
CA GLY A 38 10.45 9.05 8.07
C GLY A 38 10.77 9.26 6.57
N ALA A 39 10.42 8.31 5.69
CA ALA A 39 10.59 8.46 4.24
C ALA A 39 9.70 9.54 3.61
N GLY A 40 8.67 10.02 4.32
CA GLY A 40 7.77 11.07 3.84
C GLY A 40 6.33 10.59 3.58
N LYS A 41 5.98 9.30 3.82
CA LYS A 41 4.66 8.72 3.56
C LYS A 41 3.53 9.53 4.17
N SER A 42 3.48 9.64 5.50
CA SER A 42 2.43 10.38 6.21
C SER A 42 2.38 11.86 5.84
N THR A 43 3.54 12.48 5.54
CA THR A 43 3.58 13.87 5.06
C THR A 43 2.91 14.01 3.69
N LEU A 44 3.19 13.10 2.76
CA LEU A 44 2.53 13.08 1.45
C LEU A 44 1.02 12.88 1.61
N MET A 45 0.61 11.90 2.41
CA MET A 45 -0.80 11.63 2.69
C MET A 45 -1.52 12.81 3.35
N LYS A 46 -0.87 13.52 4.28
CA LYS A 46 -1.41 14.75 4.88
C LYS A 46 -1.56 15.89 3.87
N ILE A 47 -0.66 16.00 2.91
CA ILE A 47 -0.79 16.97 1.81
C ILE A 47 -1.97 16.62 0.92
N ILE A 48 -2.10 15.36 0.54
CA ILE A 48 -3.24 14.87 -0.26
C ILE A 48 -4.56 15.10 0.47
N ALA A 49 -4.61 14.85 1.78
CA ALA A 49 -5.80 15.08 2.61
C ALA A 49 -6.11 16.59 2.85
N GLY A 50 -5.25 17.50 2.40
CA GLY A 50 -5.41 18.94 2.63
C GLY A 50 -5.13 19.38 4.07
N ILE A 51 -4.52 18.54 4.89
CA ILE A 51 -4.14 18.84 6.29
C ILE A 51 -2.88 19.70 6.34
N VAL A 52 -1.93 19.42 5.43
CA VAL A 52 -0.65 20.11 5.34
C VAL A 52 -0.52 20.75 3.97
N LYS A 53 -0.16 22.05 3.93
CA LYS A 53 0.12 22.75 2.68
C LYS A 53 1.50 22.36 2.16
N PRO A 54 1.65 21.98 0.86
CA PRO A 54 2.96 21.82 0.23
C PRO A 54 3.68 23.18 0.10
N GLU A 55 5.00 23.18 -0.09
CA GLU A 55 5.74 24.41 -0.46
C GLU A 55 5.54 24.76 -1.92
N SER A 56 5.51 23.75 -2.77
CA SER A 56 5.21 23.87 -4.19
C SER A 56 4.55 22.59 -4.70
N GLY A 57 3.98 22.69 -5.89
CA GLY A 57 3.23 21.60 -6.51
C GLY A 57 1.76 21.67 -6.18
N ILE A 58 1.00 20.75 -6.74
CA ILE A 58 -0.46 20.70 -6.63
C ILE A 58 -0.98 19.28 -6.56
N VAL A 59 -2.07 19.06 -5.80
CA VAL A 59 -2.86 17.84 -5.83
C VAL A 59 -4.19 18.15 -6.51
N LYS A 60 -4.54 17.34 -7.50
CA LYS A 60 -5.83 17.41 -8.20
C LYS A 60 -6.62 16.11 -7.99
N LEU A 61 -7.91 16.24 -7.71
CA LEU A 61 -8.91 15.19 -7.79
C LEU A 61 -9.75 15.50 -9.04
N ASP A 62 -9.48 14.84 -10.15
CA ASP A 62 -9.89 15.30 -11.49
C ASP A 62 -9.48 16.79 -11.68
N GLU A 63 -10.45 17.70 -11.81
CA GLU A 63 -10.19 19.15 -11.94
C GLU A 63 -10.23 19.91 -10.58
N LEU A 64 -10.58 19.22 -9.49
CA LEU A 64 -10.69 19.85 -8.17
C LEU A 64 -9.33 20.00 -7.51
N THR A 65 -9.09 21.16 -6.92
CA THR A 65 -7.91 21.40 -6.08
C THR A 65 -8.34 21.93 -4.71
N PHE A 66 -7.55 21.62 -3.68
CA PHE A 66 -7.86 22.08 -2.32
C PHE A 66 -7.92 23.61 -2.22
N GLU A 67 -7.07 24.33 -2.93
CA GLU A 67 -7.00 25.79 -2.88
C GLU A 67 -8.21 26.46 -3.51
N LYS A 68 -8.73 25.93 -4.61
CA LYS A 68 -9.83 26.54 -5.38
C LYS A 68 -11.20 26.00 -4.98
N ASN A 69 -11.28 24.73 -4.67
CA ASN A 69 -12.52 23.98 -4.51
C ASN A 69 -12.59 23.24 -3.17
N ARG A 70 -12.17 23.90 -2.07
CA ARG A 70 -11.93 23.25 -0.77
C ARG A 70 -13.07 22.37 -0.29
N ILE A 71 -14.32 22.87 -0.34
CA ILE A 71 -15.48 22.12 0.15
C ILE A 71 -15.71 20.86 -0.69
N GLU A 72 -15.70 21.02 -2.02
CA GLU A 72 -15.94 19.92 -2.94
C GLU A 72 -14.79 18.90 -2.91
N TYR A 73 -13.56 19.37 -2.84
CA TYR A 73 -12.38 18.53 -2.63
C TYR A 73 -12.51 17.67 -1.37
N LEU A 74 -12.86 18.30 -0.23
CA LEU A 74 -13.02 17.60 1.04
C LEU A 74 -14.23 16.67 1.06
N LYS A 75 -15.28 16.91 0.27
CA LYS A 75 -16.38 15.96 0.11
C LYS A 75 -15.94 14.67 -0.59
N ASN A 76 -15.01 14.76 -1.51
CA ASN A 76 -14.56 13.62 -2.33
C ASN A 76 -13.44 12.80 -1.69
N ILE A 77 -12.83 13.26 -0.59
CA ILE A 77 -11.74 12.54 0.08
C ILE A 77 -12.12 12.10 1.49
N SER A 78 -11.84 10.85 1.82
CA SER A 78 -11.89 10.32 3.18
C SER A 78 -10.49 9.89 3.59
N PHE A 79 -10.13 10.07 4.87
CA PHE A 79 -8.78 9.70 5.30
C PHE A 79 -8.76 9.24 6.77
N VAL A 80 -7.84 8.32 7.06
CA VAL A 80 -7.37 7.97 8.40
C VAL A 80 -5.85 8.03 8.36
N ILE A 81 -5.27 9.03 9.02
CA ILE A 81 -3.82 9.31 9.00
C ILE A 81 -3.35 9.42 10.44
N GLU A 82 -2.33 8.64 10.80
CA GLU A 82 -1.80 8.50 12.17
C GLU A 82 -2.84 7.90 13.14
N GLU A 83 -2.77 8.24 14.44
CA GLU A 83 -3.71 7.73 15.44
C GLU A 83 -5.14 8.25 15.22
N PRO A 84 -6.15 7.41 15.53
CA PRO A 84 -7.56 7.79 15.41
C PRO A 84 -7.91 9.05 16.23
N SER A 85 -8.17 10.15 15.53
CA SER A 85 -8.56 11.42 16.16
C SER A 85 -10.05 11.42 16.50
N LEU A 86 -10.41 10.80 17.63
CA LEU A 86 -11.76 10.68 18.12
C LEU A 86 -12.00 11.65 19.30
N TYR A 87 -13.22 12.17 19.43
CA TYR A 87 -13.66 12.89 20.62
C TYR A 87 -13.88 11.89 21.76
N LEU A 88 -12.96 11.84 22.72
CA LEU A 88 -12.92 10.80 23.76
C LEU A 88 -14.17 10.77 24.64
N GLU A 89 -14.84 11.90 24.82
CA GLU A 89 -16.06 12.04 25.61
C GLU A 89 -17.35 11.62 24.88
N MET A 90 -17.28 11.49 23.54
CA MET A 90 -18.39 11.00 22.73
C MET A 90 -18.36 9.46 22.64
N SER A 91 -19.54 8.86 22.49
CA SER A 91 -19.64 7.44 22.14
C SER A 91 -19.35 7.21 20.66
N GLY A 92 -19.06 5.97 20.27
CA GLY A 92 -18.92 5.61 18.86
C GLY A 92 -20.20 5.88 18.06
N LEU A 93 -21.36 5.64 18.69
CA LEU A 93 -22.66 5.92 18.06
C LEU A 93 -22.87 7.42 17.83
N ASP A 94 -22.45 8.27 18.79
CA ASP A 94 -22.54 9.73 18.63
C ASP A 94 -21.67 10.21 17.46
N HIS A 95 -20.45 9.66 17.30
CA HIS A 95 -19.59 9.97 16.15
C HIS A 95 -20.26 9.60 14.82
N ILE A 96 -20.84 8.40 14.73
CA ILE A 96 -21.53 7.94 13.52
C ILE A 96 -22.71 8.89 13.21
N ASN A 97 -23.55 9.15 14.19
CA ASN A 97 -24.72 10.03 14.03
C ASN A 97 -24.32 11.45 13.64
N PHE A 98 -23.25 11.97 14.23
CA PHE A 98 -22.71 13.29 13.91
C PHE A 98 -22.27 13.39 12.45
N ILE A 99 -21.43 12.45 12.00
CA ILE A 99 -20.96 12.41 10.61
C ILE A 99 -22.10 12.16 9.63
N ALA A 100 -23.02 11.24 9.97
CA ALA A 100 -24.17 10.93 9.14
C ALA A 100 -25.07 12.13 8.93
N LYS A 101 -25.34 12.89 10.00
CA LYS A 101 -26.16 14.12 9.94
C LYS A 101 -25.50 15.21 9.10
N LEU A 102 -24.18 15.40 9.23
CA LEU A 102 -23.44 16.41 8.46
C LEU A 102 -23.43 16.11 6.95
N ASN A 103 -23.44 14.82 6.57
CA ASN A 103 -23.32 14.41 5.18
C ASN A 103 -24.65 13.85 4.61
N ASN A 104 -25.77 13.94 5.33
CA ASN A 104 -27.08 13.39 4.93
C ASN A 104 -27.04 11.90 4.55
N ILE A 105 -26.31 11.10 5.35
CA ILE A 105 -26.13 9.67 5.11
C ILE A 105 -27.43 8.90 5.43
N SER A 106 -27.78 7.94 4.59
CA SER A 106 -28.97 7.10 4.79
C SER A 106 -28.81 6.14 5.96
N GLN A 107 -29.94 5.75 6.58
CA GLN A 107 -29.95 4.78 7.68
C GLN A 107 -29.36 3.43 7.27
N ASN A 108 -29.63 2.94 6.06
CA ASN A 108 -29.08 1.69 5.55
C ASN A 108 -27.55 1.70 5.55
N LYS A 109 -26.93 2.84 5.19
CA LYS A 109 -25.48 3.00 5.20
C LYS A 109 -24.92 3.04 6.61
N ILE A 110 -25.62 3.71 7.52
CA ILE A 110 -25.27 3.73 8.96
C ILE A 110 -25.25 2.31 9.50
N ASP A 111 -26.29 1.50 9.22
CA ASP A 111 -26.40 0.11 9.69
C ASP A 111 -25.30 -0.78 9.07
N GLU A 112 -24.95 -0.57 7.80
CA GLU A 112 -23.81 -1.24 7.14
C GLU A 112 -22.51 -0.95 7.87
N ILE A 113 -22.26 0.33 8.20
CA ILE A 113 -21.02 0.76 8.84
C ILE A 113 -20.96 0.29 10.30
N ILE A 114 -22.07 0.29 11.03
CA ILE A 114 -22.13 -0.26 12.39
C ILE A 114 -21.76 -1.76 12.38
N LYS A 115 -22.25 -2.53 11.40
CA LYS A 115 -21.88 -3.93 11.23
C LYS A 115 -20.38 -4.09 10.92
N PHE A 116 -19.82 -3.23 10.05
CA PHE A 116 -18.40 -3.24 9.72
C PHE A 116 -17.51 -2.91 10.93
N ILE A 117 -17.88 -1.89 11.75
CA ILE A 117 -17.12 -1.50 12.95
C ILE A 117 -17.06 -2.66 13.96
N ASN A 118 -18.14 -3.43 14.11
CA ASN A 118 -18.23 -4.67 14.88
C ASN A 118 -17.65 -4.61 16.32
N ILE A 119 -17.98 -3.58 17.08
CA ILE A 119 -17.56 -3.44 18.49
C ILE A 119 -18.73 -3.65 19.48
N GLY A 120 -19.87 -4.12 18.97
CA GLY A 120 -21.05 -4.51 19.77
C GLY A 120 -21.55 -3.39 20.67
N GLU A 121 -21.97 -3.74 21.89
CA GLU A 121 -22.50 -2.79 22.89
C GLU A 121 -21.50 -1.69 23.30
N SER A 122 -20.22 -1.89 23.04
CA SER A 122 -19.22 -0.84 23.30
C SER A 122 -19.43 0.40 22.44
N LEU A 123 -20.14 0.27 21.30
CA LEU A 123 -20.46 1.41 20.44
C LEU A 123 -21.21 2.53 21.18
N LYS A 124 -21.96 2.18 22.23
CA LYS A 124 -22.71 3.12 23.08
C LYS A 124 -21.88 3.74 24.22
N LYS A 125 -20.66 3.21 24.47
CA LYS A 125 -19.75 3.70 25.52
C LYS A 125 -18.89 4.84 24.97
N ARG A 126 -18.34 5.66 25.88
CA ARG A 126 -17.39 6.73 25.51
C ARG A 126 -16.13 6.17 24.89
N CYS A 127 -15.60 6.84 23.87
CA CYS A 127 -14.37 6.43 23.17
C CYS A 127 -13.13 6.44 24.07
N SER A 128 -13.17 7.15 25.22
CA SER A 128 -12.12 7.09 26.25
C SER A 128 -11.91 5.68 26.81
N SER A 129 -12.96 4.84 26.81
CA SER A 129 -12.90 3.45 27.29
C SER A 129 -12.49 2.43 26.22
N TYR A 130 -12.26 2.84 24.98
CA TYR A 130 -11.96 1.95 23.87
C TYR A 130 -10.51 1.50 23.86
N SER A 131 -10.27 0.23 23.50
CA SER A 131 -8.94 -0.24 23.12
C SER A 131 -8.45 0.46 21.84
N LEU A 132 -7.16 0.39 21.55
CA LEU A 132 -6.62 0.95 20.31
C LEU A 132 -7.31 0.36 19.07
N GLY A 133 -7.49 -0.97 19.02
CA GLY A 133 -8.20 -1.63 17.92
C GLY A 133 -9.64 -1.17 17.76
N MET A 134 -10.38 -0.95 18.87
CA MET A 134 -11.75 -0.41 18.78
C MET A 134 -11.77 1.03 18.25
N LYS A 135 -10.80 1.86 18.64
CA LYS A 135 -10.64 3.22 18.10
C LYS A 135 -10.33 3.18 16.61
N GLN A 136 -9.45 2.29 16.20
CA GLN A 136 -9.08 2.11 14.79
C GLN A 136 -10.26 1.66 13.94
N ARG A 137 -11.03 0.66 14.39
CA ARG A 137 -12.25 0.20 13.70
C ARG A 137 -13.28 1.31 13.56
N LEU A 138 -13.49 2.10 14.62
CA LEU A 138 -14.41 3.25 14.57
C LEU A 138 -13.92 4.29 13.55
N ALA A 139 -12.66 4.69 13.60
CA ALA A 139 -12.10 5.67 12.66
C ALA A 139 -12.21 5.23 11.19
N LEU A 140 -11.90 3.96 10.91
CA LEU A 140 -12.11 3.37 9.59
C LEU A 140 -13.57 3.40 9.18
N GLY A 141 -14.48 3.00 10.08
CA GLY A 141 -15.92 3.07 9.83
C GLY A 141 -16.40 4.49 9.51
N LEU A 142 -15.93 5.50 10.24
CA LEU A 142 -16.28 6.91 10.00
C LEU A 142 -15.74 7.41 8.65
N ALA A 143 -14.53 6.98 8.25
CA ALA A 143 -13.97 7.32 6.94
C ALA A 143 -14.78 6.67 5.79
N LEU A 144 -15.21 5.42 5.97
CA LEU A 144 -16.01 4.69 4.98
C LEU A 144 -17.48 5.14 4.94
N LEU A 145 -17.97 5.74 6.03
CA LEU A 145 -19.34 6.29 6.12
C LEU A 145 -19.54 7.47 5.16
N LYS A 146 -18.51 8.26 4.92
CA LYS A 146 -18.58 9.53 4.18
C LYS A 146 -18.77 9.36 2.67
N GLU A 147 -18.55 8.19 2.09
CA GLU A 147 -18.68 7.91 0.64
C GLU A 147 -17.82 8.81 -0.28
N GLY A 148 -16.63 9.18 0.16
CA GLY A 148 -15.66 9.87 -0.69
C GLY A 148 -15.20 8.98 -1.86
N ASN A 149 -14.90 9.59 -3.01
CA ASN A 149 -14.39 8.87 -4.19
C ASN A 149 -12.90 8.47 -4.07
N PHE A 150 -12.21 9.02 -3.07
CA PHE A 150 -10.82 8.72 -2.77
C PHE A 150 -10.60 8.50 -1.27
N ILE A 151 -9.92 7.42 -0.92
CA ILE A 151 -9.65 7.06 0.48
C ILE A 151 -8.14 7.01 0.70
N VAL A 152 -7.66 7.69 1.74
CA VAL A 152 -6.24 7.70 2.17
C VAL A 152 -6.13 7.04 3.54
N LEU A 153 -5.35 5.98 3.65
CA LEU A 153 -5.19 5.19 4.88
C LEU A 153 -3.72 5.03 5.23
N ASP A 154 -3.30 5.63 6.34
CA ASP A 154 -1.93 5.51 6.86
C ASP A 154 -1.89 4.40 7.90
N GLU A 155 -1.21 3.27 7.59
CA GLU A 155 -1.04 2.10 8.46
C GLU A 155 -2.37 1.56 9.06
N PRO A 156 -3.44 1.34 8.27
CA PRO A 156 -4.79 1.12 8.81
C PRO A 156 -4.96 -0.23 9.53
N THR A 157 -4.04 -1.18 9.35
CA THR A 157 -4.06 -2.49 9.99
C THR A 157 -3.40 -2.50 11.37
N ASN A 158 -2.68 -1.42 11.72
CA ASN A 158 -2.05 -1.31 13.02
C ASN A 158 -3.07 -1.38 14.16
N GLY A 159 -2.85 -2.33 15.10
CA GLY A 159 -3.73 -2.54 16.24
C GLY A 159 -5.01 -3.31 15.94
N LEU A 160 -5.21 -3.80 14.70
CA LEU A 160 -6.26 -4.75 14.36
C LEU A 160 -5.82 -6.20 14.62
N ASP A 161 -6.77 -7.04 15.01
CA ASP A 161 -6.59 -8.48 15.00
C ASP A 161 -6.64 -9.04 13.55
N ILE A 162 -6.27 -10.30 13.38
CA ILE A 162 -6.19 -10.95 12.07
C ILE A 162 -7.54 -10.92 11.34
N ASP A 163 -8.63 -11.23 12.03
CA ASP A 163 -9.97 -11.27 11.41
C ASP A 163 -10.40 -9.90 10.93
N SER A 164 -10.16 -8.86 11.73
CA SER A 164 -10.44 -7.47 11.36
C SER A 164 -9.59 -6.98 10.20
N SER A 165 -8.33 -7.39 10.13
CA SER A 165 -7.44 -7.06 8.99
C SER A 165 -7.95 -7.73 7.70
N ILE A 166 -8.43 -8.97 7.78
CA ILE A 166 -9.05 -9.69 6.65
C ILE A 166 -10.34 -8.99 6.21
N GLU A 167 -11.19 -8.61 7.16
CA GLU A 167 -12.46 -7.91 6.87
C GLU A 167 -12.21 -6.55 6.22
N LEU A 168 -11.27 -5.75 6.77
CA LEU A 168 -10.85 -4.47 6.18
C LEU A 168 -10.39 -4.67 4.74
N ARG A 169 -9.51 -5.64 4.48
CA ARG A 169 -9.01 -5.96 3.14
C ARG A 169 -10.15 -6.23 2.15
N LYS A 170 -11.06 -7.14 2.51
CA LYS A 170 -12.24 -7.46 1.67
C LYS A 170 -13.07 -6.20 1.36
N LYS A 171 -13.26 -5.34 2.37
CA LYS A 171 -14.00 -4.09 2.22
C LYS A 171 -13.30 -3.12 1.28
N LEU A 172 -11.99 -2.92 1.41
CA LEU A 172 -11.22 -2.03 0.53
C LEU A 172 -11.25 -2.50 -0.92
N ILE A 173 -11.04 -3.81 -1.16
CA ILE A 173 -11.14 -4.40 -2.50
C ILE A 173 -12.54 -4.20 -3.09
N PHE A 174 -13.60 -4.46 -2.31
CA PHE A 174 -14.97 -4.24 -2.73
C PHE A 174 -15.23 -2.77 -3.12
N LEU A 175 -14.78 -1.82 -2.29
CA LEU A 175 -14.94 -0.39 -2.57
C LEU A 175 -14.23 0.03 -3.85
N ALA A 176 -13.03 -0.47 -4.08
CA ALA A 176 -12.27 -0.15 -5.28
C ALA A 176 -12.93 -0.76 -6.53
N LYS A 177 -13.24 -2.05 -6.51
CA LYS A 177 -13.68 -2.79 -7.71
C LYS A 177 -15.17 -2.58 -8.03
N GLU A 178 -16.04 -2.55 -7.02
CA GLU A 178 -17.49 -2.47 -7.22
C GLU A 178 -18.03 -1.03 -7.12
N LYS A 179 -17.35 -0.17 -6.36
CA LYS A 179 -17.76 1.23 -6.17
C LYS A 179 -16.86 2.23 -6.90
N ASN A 180 -15.82 1.75 -7.57
CA ASN A 180 -14.86 2.55 -8.32
C ASN A 180 -14.17 3.65 -7.47
N ILE A 181 -13.95 3.37 -6.17
CA ILE A 181 -13.28 4.25 -5.23
C ILE A 181 -11.79 4.03 -5.30
N SER A 182 -11.02 5.09 -5.51
CA SER A 182 -9.55 5.03 -5.51
C SER A 182 -9.02 4.99 -4.07
N ILE A 183 -7.95 4.24 -3.83
CA ILE A 183 -7.41 4.06 -2.47
C ILE A 183 -5.90 4.23 -2.48
N LEU A 184 -5.38 5.06 -1.59
CA LEU A 184 -3.96 5.13 -1.25
C LEU A 184 -3.77 4.60 0.16
N ILE A 185 -2.99 3.54 0.30
CA ILE A 185 -2.73 2.88 1.57
C ILE A 185 -1.22 2.82 1.84
N SER A 186 -0.79 3.15 3.06
CA SER A 186 0.56 2.83 3.52
C SER A 186 0.55 1.60 4.43
N SER A 187 1.61 0.82 4.39
CA SER A 187 1.92 -0.19 5.40
C SER A 187 3.42 -0.45 5.43
N HIS A 188 3.93 -0.84 6.58
CA HIS A 188 5.26 -1.39 6.75
C HIS A 188 5.27 -2.92 6.61
N ILE A 189 4.10 -3.56 6.52
CA ILE A 189 3.93 -5.00 6.32
C ILE A 189 3.69 -5.27 4.83
N LEU A 190 4.77 -5.62 4.12
CA LEU A 190 4.75 -5.80 2.66
C LEU A 190 3.76 -6.88 2.21
N SER A 191 3.64 -7.98 2.96
CA SER A 191 2.70 -9.07 2.64
C SER A 191 1.22 -8.67 2.74
N GLU A 192 0.88 -7.59 3.45
CA GLU A 192 -0.47 -7.03 3.45
C GLU A 192 -0.72 -6.19 2.21
N ILE A 193 0.26 -5.36 1.82
CA ILE A 193 0.22 -4.55 0.60
C ILE A 193 0.05 -5.45 -0.62
N GLU A 194 0.80 -6.55 -0.72
CA GLU A 194 0.68 -7.53 -1.81
C GLU A 194 -0.74 -8.09 -1.98
N LYS A 195 -1.46 -8.28 -0.88
CA LYS A 195 -2.81 -8.87 -0.89
C LYS A 195 -3.93 -7.89 -1.23
N ILE A 196 -3.65 -6.58 -1.16
CA ILE A 196 -4.67 -5.52 -1.32
C ILE A 196 -4.45 -4.72 -2.59
N CYS A 197 -3.20 -4.31 -2.86
CA CYS A 197 -2.88 -3.30 -3.85
C CYS A 197 -2.86 -3.84 -5.28
N ASP A 198 -3.19 -2.97 -6.22
CA ASP A 198 -2.99 -3.22 -7.65
C ASP A 198 -1.57 -2.81 -8.07
N ARG A 199 -1.03 -1.73 -7.45
CA ARG A 199 0.28 -1.15 -7.71
C ARG A 199 0.94 -0.68 -6.42
N VAL A 200 2.26 -0.74 -6.39
CA VAL A 200 3.07 -0.30 -5.25
C VAL A 200 4.08 0.75 -5.69
N ILE A 201 4.23 1.76 -4.85
CA ILE A 201 5.16 2.88 -4.99
C ILE A 201 6.14 2.84 -3.83
N PHE A 202 7.43 2.86 -4.15
CA PHE A 202 8.48 2.94 -3.16
C PHE A 202 8.94 4.39 -2.98
N ILE A 203 8.89 4.86 -1.73
CA ILE A 203 9.37 6.19 -1.34
C ILE A 203 10.55 6.06 -0.37
N LYS A 204 11.64 6.79 -0.64
CA LYS A 204 12.83 6.85 0.21
C LYS A 204 13.34 8.28 0.28
N SER A 205 13.62 8.77 1.48
CA SER A 205 14.16 10.11 1.72
C SER A 205 13.39 11.23 0.99
N GLY A 206 12.07 11.08 0.87
CA GLY A 206 11.20 12.06 0.23
C GLY A 206 11.20 12.04 -1.31
N LEU A 207 11.71 10.98 -1.92
CA LEU A 207 11.69 10.76 -3.37
C LEU A 207 10.94 9.47 -3.69
N ILE A 208 10.20 9.46 -4.80
CA ILE A 208 9.71 8.21 -5.38
C ILE A 208 10.89 7.59 -6.11
N ILE A 209 11.33 6.40 -5.64
CA ILE A 209 12.45 5.66 -6.22
C ILE A 209 12.00 4.60 -7.22
N LYS A 210 10.78 4.09 -7.08
CA LYS A 210 10.16 3.20 -8.04
C LYS A 210 8.64 3.38 -8.01
N ASP A 211 8.05 3.54 -9.16
CA ASP A 211 6.61 3.49 -9.43
C ASP A 211 6.36 2.37 -10.44
N ASN A 212 5.18 1.75 -10.41
CA ASN A 212 4.77 0.66 -11.31
C ASN A 212 5.24 -0.76 -10.96
N PHE A 213 5.48 -1.09 -9.68
CA PHE A 213 5.45 -2.50 -9.31
C PHE A 213 4.00 -3.01 -9.37
N ASN A 214 3.63 -3.55 -10.53
CA ASN A 214 2.31 -4.11 -10.75
C ASN A 214 2.27 -5.54 -10.22
N LEU A 215 1.62 -5.73 -9.07
CA LEU A 215 1.49 -7.02 -8.40
C LEU A 215 0.76 -8.10 -9.23
N LYS A 216 0.04 -7.68 -10.28
CA LYS A 216 -0.71 -8.59 -11.16
C LYS A 216 0.05 -9.03 -12.41
N LYS A 217 1.22 -8.51 -12.68
CA LYS A 217 2.06 -8.95 -13.80
C LYS A 217 2.97 -10.09 -13.32
N GLU A 218 2.55 -11.32 -13.52
CA GLU A 218 3.30 -12.57 -13.29
C GLU A 218 4.46 -12.75 -14.28
N THR A 219 5.22 -11.69 -14.60
CA THR A 219 6.27 -11.77 -15.62
C THR A 219 7.60 -12.25 -15.07
N LEU A 220 7.83 -12.07 -13.77
CA LEU A 220 9.09 -12.45 -13.12
C LEU A 220 8.86 -13.54 -12.08
N LYS A 221 9.78 -14.50 -12.02
CA LYS A 221 9.80 -15.58 -11.04
C LYS A 221 11.16 -15.65 -10.34
N ASN A 222 11.11 -16.08 -9.09
CA ASN A 222 12.27 -16.51 -8.33
C ASN A 222 12.45 -18.00 -8.52
N ILE A 223 13.66 -18.42 -8.88
CA ILE A 223 14.08 -19.81 -8.81
C ILE A 223 15.10 -19.91 -7.67
N ILE A 224 14.79 -20.71 -6.66
CA ILE A 224 15.76 -21.10 -5.64
C ILE A 224 16.31 -22.45 -6.03
N LEU A 225 17.60 -22.52 -6.29
CA LEU A 225 18.30 -23.71 -6.81
C LEU A 225 19.41 -24.11 -5.84
N VAL A 226 19.48 -25.40 -5.48
CA VAL A 226 20.60 -25.96 -4.72
C VAL A 226 21.39 -26.83 -5.67
N VAL A 227 22.60 -26.41 -6.00
CA VAL A 227 23.48 -27.09 -6.99
C VAL A 227 24.50 -28.00 -6.31
N GLU A 228 24.94 -29.04 -6.98
CA GLU A 228 25.99 -29.94 -6.49
C GLU A 228 27.37 -29.33 -6.68
N ASP A 229 27.67 -28.75 -7.86
CA ASP A 229 28.91 -28.07 -8.15
C ASP A 229 28.70 -26.57 -8.33
N ARG A 230 29.18 -25.79 -7.35
CA ARG A 230 29.10 -24.33 -7.32
C ARG A 230 29.93 -23.69 -8.48
N ILE A 231 31.08 -24.20 -8.74
CA ILE A 231 32.03 -23.59 -9.72
C ILE A 231 31.48 -23.75 -11.13
N GLU A 232 31.03 -24.97 -11.47
CA GLU A 232 30.43 -25.26 -12.75
C GLU A 232 29.17 -24.42 -12.99
N PHE A 233 28.30 -24.31 -11.97
CA PHE A 233 27.09 -23.50 -12.03
C PHE A 233 27.37 -22.01 -12.28
N LEU A 234 28.30 -21.41 -11.50
CA LEU A 234 28.70 -20.01 -11.71
C LEU A 234 29.33 -19.75 -13.07
N GLY A 235 30.12 -20.70 -13.56
CA GLY A 235 30.69 -20.66 -14.92
C GLY A 235 29.63 -20.66 -16.03
N TYR A 236 28.54 -21.39 -15.84
CA TYR A 236 27.37 -21.38 -16.73
C TYR A 236 26.59 -20.06 -16.63
N ILE A 237 26.23 -19.63 -15.39
CA ILE A 237 25.41 -18.43 -15.16
C ILE A 237 26.10 -17.18 -15.73
N SER A 238 27.42 -17.05 -15.60
CA SER A 238 28.15 -15.88 -16.12
C SER A 238 28.01 -15.66 -17.63
N LYS A 239 27.58 -16.69 -18.35
CA LYS A 239 27.37 -16.66 -19.81
C LYS A 239 25.88 -16.61 -20.20
N ASN A 240 24.98 -16.66 -19.25
CA ASN A 240 23.54 -16.71 -19.51
C ASN A 240 22.92 -15.33 -19.37
N ASN A 241 22.53 -14.72 -20.50
CA ASN A 241 21.95 -13.38 -20.56
C ASN A 241 20.46 -13.33 -20.17
N ASN A 242 19.84 -14.47 -19.92
CA ASN A 242 18.39 -14.55 -19.59
C ASN A 242 18.12 -14.37 -18.09
N ILE A 243 19.16 -14.28 -17.28
CA ILE A 243 19.08 -14.13 -15.84
C ILE A 243 19.20 -12.65 -15.50
N LEU A 244 18.17 -12.14 -14.79
CA LEU A 244 18.10 -10.72 -14.42
C LEU A 244 18.91 -10.43 -13.16
N SER A 245 18.92 -11.35 -12.20
CA SER A 245 19.75 -11.25 -11.00
C SER A 245 20.10 -12.63 -10.45
N LEU A 246 21.25 -12.72 -9.79
CA LEU A 246 21.74 -13.89 -9.08
C LEU A 246 22.17 -13.47 -7.67
N GLU A 247 21.68 -14.19 -6.67
CA GLU A 247 22.08 -14.02 -5.26
C GLU A 247 22.43 -15.39 -4.69
N GLU A 248 23.60 -15.53 -4.08
CA GLU A 248 23.96 -16.73 -3.31
C GLU A 248 23.42 -16.55 -1.88
N ILE A 249 22.42 -17.36 -1.49
CA ILE A 249 21.77 -17.28 -0.17
C ILE A 249 22.59 -18.03 0.87
N GLU A 250 23.05 -19.23 0.51
CA GLU A 250 23.86 -20.14 1.31
C GLU A 250 24.84 -20.84 0.39
N SER A 251 25.80 -21.56 0.95
CA SER A 251 26.73 -22.37 0.14
C SER A 251 25.94 -23.29 -0.82
N ASN A 252 26.22 -23.19 -2.11
CA ASN A 252 25.56 -23.94 -3.20
C ASN A 252 24.07 -23.65 -3.40
N LYS A 253 23.48 -22.68 -2.69
CA LYS A 253 22.06 -22.32 -2.80
C LYS A 253 21.91 -20.91 -3.38
N PHE A 254 21.32 -20.84 -4.55
CA PHE A 254 21.21 -19.64 -5.35
C PHE A 254 19.75 -19.21 -5.53
N LYS A 255 19.50 -17.92 -5.47
CA LYS A 255 18.26 -17.30 -5.89
C LYS A 255 18.47 -16.57 -7.21
N ILE A 256 17.64 -16.88 -8.17
CA ILE A 256 17.72 -16.39 -9.55
C ILE A 256 16.42 -15.72 -9.90
N ASN A 257 16.46 -14.49 -10.43
CA ASN A 257 15.29 -13.85 -11.02
C ASN A 257 15.32 -14.03 -12.53
N ILE A 258 14.21 -14.53 -13.07
CA ILE A 258 14.07 -14.84 -14.50
C ILE A 258 12.64 -14.53 -14.97
N GLU A 259 12.45 -14.25 -16.25
CA GLU A 259 11.12 -14.14 -16.83
C GLU A 259 10.40 -15.48 -16.84
N SER A 260 9.11 -15.49 -16.53
CA SER A 260 8.31 -16.73 -16.39
C SER A 260 8.29 -17.60 -17.64
N ASN A 261 8.32 -16.99 -18.84
CA ASN A 261 8.38 -17.66 -20.15
C ASN A 261 9.72 -18.36 -20.41
N LEU A 262 10.81 -17.98 -19.71
CA LEU A 262 12.16 -18.52 -19.89
C LEU A 262 12.49 -19.65 -18.92
N ILE A 263 11.62 -19.95 -17.92
CA ILE A 263 11.88 -20.96 -16.89
C ILE A 263 12.14 -22.34 -17.51
N ASN A 264 11.26 -22.79 -18.42
CA ASN A 264 11.40 -24.10 -19.05
C ASN A 264 12.69 -24.19 -19.88
N SER A 265 13.05 -23.13 -20.59
CA SER A 265 14.30 -23.05 -21.34
C SER A 265 15.50 -23.15 -20.41
N PHE A 266 15.48 -22.41 -19.31
CA PHE A 266 16.52 -22.41 -18.28
C PHE A 266 16.75 -23.82 -17.67
N ILE A 267 15.65 -24.49 -17.27
CA ILE A 267 15.75 -25.85 -16.70
C ILE A 267 16.30 -26.84 -17.72
N ASN A 268 15.87 -26.76 -18.98
CA ASN A 268 16.37 -27.60 -20.05
C ASN A 268 17.87 -27.34 -20.34
N GLU A 269 18.31 -26.10 -20.27
CA GLU A 269 19.71 -25.73 -20.43
C GLU A 269 20.59 -26.30 -19.31
N LEU A 270 20.14 -26.27 -18.04
CA LEU A 270 20.83 -26.90 -16.92
C LEU A 270 21.07 -28.38 -17.19
N SER A 271 20.03 -29.10 -17.65
CA SER A 271 20.09 -30.51 -17.97
C SER A 271 21.04 -30.78 -19.15
N ASN A 272 20.98 -29.98 -20.22
CA ASN A 272 21.84 -30.13 -21.40
C ASN A 272 23.32 -29.85 -21.12
N LYS A 273 23.60 -29.05 -20.08
CA LYS A 273 24.99 -28.73 -19.64
C LYS A 273 25.47 -29.63 -18.52
N ASN A 274 24.68 -30.68 -18.18
CA ASN A 274 24.95 -31.61 -17.08
C ASN A 274 25.12 -30.92 -15.70
N ILE A 275 24.48 -29.76 -15.49
CA ILE A 275 24.50 -29.08 -14.20
C ILE A 275 23.50 -29.78 -13.28
N HIS A 276 24.05 -30.47 -12.28
CA HIS A 276 23.27 -31.22 -11.32
C HIS A 276 22.76 -30.33 -10.17
N TYR A 277 21.53 -30.54 -9.79
CA TYR A 277 20.92 -29.84 -8.65
C TYR A 277 20.06 -30.81 -7.82
N THR A 278 20.04 -30.58 -6.51
CA THR A 278 19.30 -31.44 -5.57
C THR A 278 17.91 -30.89 -5.25
N ASN A 279 17.71 -29.59 -5.44
CA ASN A 279 16.41 -28.95 -5.17
C ASN A 279 16.19 -27.76 -6.08
N ILE A 280 14.95 -27.58 -6.53
CA ILE A 280 14.49 -26.41 -7.27
C ILE A 280 13.13 -25.99 -6.74
N LEU A 281 12.99 -24.71 -6.34
CA LEU A 281 11.75 -24.10 -5.93
C LEU A 281 11.48 -22.88 -6.80
N ILE A 282 10.31 -22.81 -7.41
CA ILE A 282 9.87 -21.69 -8.23
C ILE A 282 8.77 -20.98 -7.50
N SER A 283 8.91 -19.67 -7.34
CA SER A 283 7.93 -18.81 -6.67
C SER A 283 7.78 -17.48 -7.40
N ASP A 284 6.72 -16.75 -7.09
CA ASP A 284 6.60 -15.36 -7.52
C ASP A 284 7.67 -14.49 -6.85
N VAL A 285 8.04 -13.41 -7.53
CA VAL A 285 8.90 -12.38 -6.91
C VAL A 285 8.05 -11.66 -5.88
N SER A 286 8.43 -11.75 -4.61
CA SER A 286 7.72 -11.06 -3.52
C SER A 286 8.00 -9.56 -3.54
N LEU A 287 7.08 -8.78 -2.97
CA LEU A 287 7.29 -7.35 -2.75
C LEU A 287 8.51 -7.08 -1.84
N GLU A 288 8.83 -8.03 -0.96
CA GLU A 288 9.99 -7.96 -0.09
C GLU A 288 11.30 -8.05 -0.89
N ASP A 289 11.36 -8.97 -1.86
CA ASP A 289 12.52 -9.10 -2.76
C ASP A 289 12.74 -7.82 -3.54
N GLU A 290 11.66 -7.25 -4.05
CA GLU A 290 11.68 -6.02 -4.81
C GLU A 290 12.13 -4.84 -3.92
N TYR A 291 11.61 -4.74 -2.70
CA TYR A 291 12.01 -3.72 -1.74
C TYR A 291 13.50 -3.78 -1.39
N ILE A 292 14.04 -5.01 -1.19
CA ILE A 292 15.47 -5.22 -0.93
C ILE A 292 16.29 -4.81 -2.15
N SER A 293 15.86 -5.16 -3.36
CA SER A 293 16.57 -4.81 -4.59
C SER A 293 16.68 -3.29 -4.78
N VAL A 294 15.58 -2.58 -4.53
CA VAL A 294 15.52 -1.12 -4.59
C VAL A 294 16.40 -0.46 -3.52
N LYS A 295 16.55 -1.07 -2.34
CA LYS A 295 17.46 -0.56 -1.30
C LYS A 295 18.93 -0.74 -1.65
N ARG A 296 19.30 -1.79 -2.40
CA ARG A 296 20.69 -2.11 -2.78
C ARG A 296 21.17 -1.39 -4.05
N SER A 297 20.26 -0.82 -4.85
CA SER A 297 20.59 -0.18 -6.14
C SER A 297 21.27 1.21 -5.99
N GLU A 298 21.66 1.59 -4.81
CA GLU A 298 22.45 2.77 -4.44
C GLU A 298 23.82 2.36 -3.87
#